data_f44a107fd299fb4fbaeb1d2dd9ff9140
#
_entry.id   f44a107fd299fb4fbaeb1d2dd9ff9140
#
_cell.length_a   1.000
_cell.length_b   1.000
_cell.length_c   1.000
_cell.angle_alpha   90.00
_cell.angle_beta   90.00
_cell.angle_gamma   90.00
#
_symmetry.space_group_name_H-M   'P 1'
#
loop_
_entity.id
_entity.type
_entity.pdbx_description
1 polymer ?
#
loop_
_entity_poly.entity_id
_entity_poly.type
_entity_poly.pdbx_seq_one_letter_code
_entity_poly.pdbx_strand_id
1 'polypeptide(L)'
;MPKVTGLGHVGIYVRDPEPMIEFYSGFLGMSVTDRGPDDWIVFLSANPAVEHHEFAMVRSADRKTEPQQISFTVASLADLRTFYAEIVERGLPVDMVVNHGNAIGCYFRDPEKNVVEVYWHTGKDWPQPYADPIDLSKSEEELLGIVAAL
;
A
#
# COMPACT_ATOMS: atom_id res chain seq x y z
N MET A 1 -21.04 -9.10 -3.32
CA MET A 1 -20.09 -8.39 -2.49
C MET A 1 -18.71 -8.50 -3.11
N PRO A 2 -17.91 -7.41 -3.15
CA PRO A 2 -16.54 -7.48 -3.62
C PRO A 2 -15.72 -8.42 -2.74
N LYS A 3 -14.60 -8.92 -3.27
CA LYS A 3 -13.68 -9.79 -2.53
C LYS A 3 -12.26 -9.31 -2.73
N VAL A 4 -11.44 -9.41 -1.70
CA VAL A 4 -9.99 -9.28 -1.87
C VAL A 4 -9.49 -10.42 -2.75
N THR A 5 -8.51 -10.14 -3.61
CA THR A 5 -7.94 -11.11 -4.55
C THR A 5 -6.66 -11.75 -4.03
N GLY A 6 -5.99 -11.10 -3.06
CA GLY A 6 -4.78 -11.62 -2.45
C GLY A 6 -4.21 -10.69 -1.40
N LEU A 7 -3.18 -11.17 -0.71
CA LEU A 7 -2.30 -10.32 0.09
C LEU A 7 -1.41 -9.55 -0.89
N GLY A 8 -1.39 -8.22 -0.77
CA GLY A 8 -0.54 -7.37 -1.60
C GLY A 8 0.86 -7.28 -1.01
N HIS A 9 1.00 -6.61 0.11
CA HIS A 9 2.28 -6.43 0.77
C HIS A 9 2.17 -6.35 2.30
N VAL A 10 3.31 -6.48 2.96
CA VAL A 10 3.47 -6.30 4.41
C VAL A 10 4.50 -5.22 4.67
N GLY A 11 4.19 -4.30 5.57
CA GLY A 11 5.12 -3.31 6.08
C GLY A 11 5.59 -3.63 7.50
N ILE A 12 6.88 -3.44 7.76
CA ILE A 12 7.46 -3.59 9.10
C ILE A 12 8.25 -2.35 9.51
N TYR A 13 8.38 -2.15 10.82
CA TYR A 13 9.30 -1.14 11.35
C TYR A 13 10.70 -1.73 11.55
N VAL A 14 11.72 -0.98 11.15
CA VAL A 14 13.14 -1.33 11.33
C VAL A 14 13.89 -0.15 11.94
N ARG A 15 14.93 -0.40 12.73
CA ARG A 15 15.80 0.68 13.27
C ARG A 15 16.79 1.16 12.24
N ASP A 16 17.41 0.22 11.53
CA ASP A 16 18.43 0.46 10.50
C ASP A 16 18.08 -0.34 9.26
N PRO A 17 17.76 0.29 8.13
CA PRO A 17 17.43 -0.40 6.88
C PRO A 17 18.59 -1.19 6.27
N GLU A 18 19.86 -0.74 6.39
CA GLU A 18 20.98 -1.35 5.67
C GLU A 18 21.22 -2.83 6.02
N PRO A 19 21.30 -3.26 7.30
CA PRO A 19 21.40 -4.67 7.62
C PRO A 19 20.19 -5.49 7.17
N MET A 20 19.03 -4.86 7.12
CA MET A 20 17.79 -5.51 6.66
C MET A 20 17.77 -5.67 5.14
N ILE A 21 18.30 -4.69 4.39
CA ILE A 21 18.48 -4.81 2.93
C ILE A 21 19.47 -5.94 2.63
N GLU A 22 20.61 -5.99 3.31
CA GLU A 22 21.56 -7.08 3.15
C GLU A 22 20.92 -8.45 3.39
N PHE A 23 20.06 -8.56 4.40
CA PHE A 23 19.35 -9.81 4.69
C PHE A 23 18.30 -10.13 3.61
N TYR A 24 17.36 -9.21 3.33
CA TYR A 24 16.25 -9.50 2.41
C TYR A 24 16.69 -9.50 0.94
N SER A 25 17.62 -8.64 0.56
CA SER A 25 18.12 -8.57 -0.82
C SER A 25 19.33 -9.49 -1.03
N GLY A 26 20.37 -9.36 -0.19
CA GLY A 26 21.60 -10.12 -0.34
C GLY A 26 21.43 -11.61 -0.04
N PHE A 27 20.70 -11.96 1.02
CA PHE A 27 20.51 -13.37 1.41
C PHE A 27 19.25 -14.01 0.83
N LEU A 28 18.08 -13.33 0.90
CA LEU A 28 16.82 -13.89 0.40
C LEU A 28 16.54 -13.59 -1.07
N GLY A 29 17.36 -12.74 -1.72
CA GLY A 29 17.30 -12.51 -3.16
C GLY A 29 16.17 -11.57 -3.62
N MET A 30 15.53 -10.81 -2.71
CA MET A 30 14.55 -9.79 -3.10
C MET A 30 15.27 -8.61 -3.77
N SER A 31 14.60 -7.96 -4.71
CA SER A 31 15.10 -6.73 -5.34
C SER A 31 14.60 -5.51 -4.57
N VAL A 32 15.48 -4.56 -4.26
CA VAL A 32 15.07 -3.23 -3.84
C VAL A 32 14.48 -2.52 -5.05
N THR A 33 13.22 -2.11 -4.95
CA THR A 33 12.48 -1.47 -6.06
C THR A 33 12.48 0.04 -5.95
N ASP A 34 12.35 0.56 -4.71
CA ASP A 34 12.42 1.99 -4.45
C ASP A 34 12.94 2.29 -3.04
N ARG A 35 13.44 3.53 -2.84
CA ARG A 35 13.89 4.05 -1.55
C ARG A 35 13.42 5.48 -1.38
N GLY A 36 12.78 5.79 -0.26
CA GLY A 36 12.46 7.16 0.12
C GLY A 36 13.73 7.95 0.53
N PRO A 37 13.68 9.29 0.54
CA PRO A 37 14.80 10.12 1.00
C PRO A 37 15.32 9.68 2.38
N ASP A 38 16.65 9.63 2.53
CA ASP A 38 17.32 9.18 3.78
C ASP A 38 16.87 7.79 4.26
N ASP A 39 16.39 6.94 3.34
CA ASP A 39 15.93 5.58 3.62
C ASP A 39 14.87 5.48 4.74
N TRP A 40 14.01 6.51 4.85
CA TRP A 40 12.90 6.43 5.80
C TRP A 40 11.90 5.32 5.47
N ILE A 41 11.85 4.92 4.21
CA ILE A 41 11.12 3.75 3.70
C ILE A 41 11.92 3.08 2.59
N VAL A 42 11.92 1.75 2.56
CA VAL A 42 12.54 0.93 1.51
C VAL A 42 11.54 -0.13 1.06
N PHE A 43 11.38 -0.27 -0.24
CA PHE A 43 10.47 -1.21 -0.88
C PHE A 43 11.25 -2.34 -1.53
N LEU A 44 10.76 -3.58 -1.36
CA LEU A 44 11.38 -4.77 -1.94
C LEU A 44 10.33 -5.68 -2.59
N SER A 45 10.73 -6.32 -3.68
CA SER A 45 9.90 -7.32 -4.38
C SER A 45 10.71 -8.57 -4.73
N ALA A 46 10.07 -9.72 -4.60
CA ALA A 46 10.59 -10.99 -5.13
C ALA A 46 10.42 -11.07 -6.66
N ASN A 47 9.46 -10.32 -7.24
CA ASN A 47 9.20 -10.27 -8.67
C ASN A 47 8.80 -8.86 -9.12
N PRO A 48 9.75 -7.91 -9.25
CA PRO A 48 9.46 -6.51 -9.55
C PRO A 48 8.83 -6.27 -10.94
N ALA A 49 8.82 -7.28 -11.81
CA ALA A 49 8.12 -7.20 -13.10
C ALA A 49 6.59 -7.36 -12.95
N VAL A 50 6.12 -7.87 -11.82
CA VAL A 50 4.69 -8.16 -11.54
C VAL A 50 4.15 -7.29 -10.43
N GLU A 51 4.90 -7.16 -9.34
CA GLU A 51 4.50 -6.38 -8.16
C GLU A 51 5.62 -5.38 -7.79
N HIS A 52 5.26 -4.11 -7.62
CA HIS A 52 6.24 -3.10 -7.24
C HIS A 52 6.92 -3.45 -5.91
N HIS A 53 6.15 -3.89 -4.93
CA HIS A 53 6.68 -4.39 -3.66
C HIS A 53 5.70 -5.33 -2.96
N GLU A 54 6.22 -6.37 -2.39
CA GLU A 54 5.53 -7.31 -1.49
C GLU A 54 5.94 -7.05 -0.05
N PHE A 55 7.02 -6.28 0.13
CA PHE A 55 7.60 -5.99 1.42
C PHE A 55 8.06 -4.53 1.51
N ALA A 56 7.73 -3.86 2.61
CA ALA A 56 8.17 -2.50 2.89
C ALA A 56 8.79 -2.40 4.29
N MET A 57 9.88 -1.67 4.40
CA MET A 57 10.54 -1.37 5.67
C MET A 57 10.46 0.13 5.96
N VAL A 58 9.94 0.50 7.12
CA VAL A 58 9.87 1.89 7.58
C VAL A 58 10.84 2.09 8.73
N ARG A 59 11.75 3.06 8.59
CA ARG A 59 12.70 3.41 9.66
C ARG A 59 11.96 3.98 10.86
N SER A 60 12.17 3.39 12.03
CA SER A 60 11.62 3.87 13.29
C SER A 60 12.60 3.59 14.44
N ALA A 61 13.01 4.65 15.16
CA ALA A 61 13.88 4.51 16.33
C ALA A 61 13.18 3.66 17.43
N ASP A 62 11.86 3.83 17.57
CA ASP A 62 11.02 3.12 18.54
C ASP A 62 10.34 1.91 17.90
N ARG A 63 11.15 1.10 17.19
CA ARG A 63 10.66 -0.09 16.49
C ARG A 63 9.63 -0.88 17.29
N LYS A 64 8.47 -1.06 16.69
CA LYS A 64 7.45 -2.03 17.12
C LYS A 64 7.75 -3.41 16.51
N THR A 65 7.24 -4.45 17.14
CA THR A 65 7.46 -5.83 16.65
C THR A 65 6.35 -6.29 15.72
N GLU A 66 5.19 -5.66 15.78
CA GLU A 66 4.05 -5.93 14.91
C GLU A 66 4.21 -5.34 13.51
N PRO A 67 3.54 -5.87 12.49
CA PRO A 67 3.48 -5.28 11.16
C PRO A 67 2.97 -3.83 11.22
N GLN A 68 3.49 -2.98 10.32
CA GLN A 68 3.00 -1.61 10.17
C GLN A 68 1.60 -1.61 9.55
N GLN A 69 1.38 -2.45 8.54
CA GLN A 69 0.12 -2.59 7.83
C GLN A 69 0.00 -3.95 7.16
N ILE A 70 -1.23 -4.35 6.85
CA ILE A 70 -1.55 -5.52 6.04
C ILE A 70 -2.37 -5.04 4.85
N SER A 71 -1.91 -5.28 3.64
CA SER A 71 -2.49 -4.74 2.41
C SER A 71 -3.07 -5.84 1.53
N PHE A 72 -4.32 -5.65 1.10
CA PHE A 72 -5.04 -6.59 0.25
C PHE A 72 -5.40 -5.94 -1.08
N THR A 73 -5.19 -6.67 -2.17
CA THR A 73 -5.59 -6.24 -3.51
C THR A 73 -7.05 -6.51 -3.78
N VAL A 74 -7.66 -5.68 -4.62
CA VAL A 74 -8.99 -5.90 -5.21
C VAL A 74 -8.90 -5.90 -6.74
N ALA A 75 -9.89 -6.52 -7.40
CA ALA A 75 -9.83 -6.74 -8.84
C ALA A 75 -10.12 -5.47 -9.66
N SER A 76 -10.87 -4.51 -9.13
CA SER A 76 -11.30 -3.33 -9.86
C SER A 76 -11.44 -2.09 -8.97
N LEU A 77 -11.45 -0.91 -9.61
CA LEU A 77 -11.77 0.35 -8.93
C LEU A 77 -13.21 0.34 -8.38
N ALA A 78 -14.14 -0.30 -9.09
CA ALA A 78 -15.53 -0.47 -8.62
C ALA A 78 -15.59 -1.29 -7.32
N ASP A 79 -14.78 -2.35 -7.21
CA ASP A 79 -14.68 -3.13 -5.96
C ASP A 79 -14.08 -2.29 -4.82
N LEU A 80 -13.03 -1.53 -5.09
CA LEU A 80 -12.43 -0.63 -4.09
C LEU A 80 -13.45 0.38 -3.56
N ARG A 81 -14.21 1.02 -4.44
CA ARG A 81 -15.27 1.97 -4.08
C ARG A 81 -16.36 1.31 -3.25
N THR A 82 -16.73 0.07 -3.58
CA THR A 82 -17.73 -0.69 -2.82
C THR A 82 -17.20 -1.04 -1.43
N PHE A 83 -15.93 -1.45 -1.30
CA PHE A 83 -15.29 -1.64 0.01
C PHE A 83 -15.29 -0.35 0.83
N TYR A 84 -14.91 0.76 0.22
CA TYR A 84 -14.93 2.06 0.91
C TYR A 84 -16.32 2.42 1.44
N ALA A 85 -17.36 2.26 0.62
CA ALA A 85 -18.74 2.50 1.05
C ALA A 85 -19.15 1.60 2.23
N GLU A 86 -18.81 0.30 2.18
CA GLU A 86 -19.08 -0.63 3.29
C GLU A 86 -18.28 -0.28 4.56
N ILE A 87 -17.01 0.12 4.43
CA ILE A 87 -16.18 0.56 5.57
C ILE A 87 -16.84 1.75 6.27
N VAL A 88 -17.29 2.74 5.50
CA VAL A 88 -17.97 3.94 6.03
C VAL A 88 -19.33 3.56 6.66
N GLU A 89 -20.13 2.73 5.98
CA GLU A 89 -21.44 2.27 6.50
C GLU A 89 -21.30 1.51 7.83
N ARG A 90 -20.25 0.70 7.97
CA ARG A 90 -19.93 -0.04 9.21
C ARG A 90 -19.34 0.85 10.31
N GLY A 91 -19.06 2.12 10.02
CA GLY A 91 -18.43 3.05 10.97
C GLY A 91 -17.00 2.66 11.35
N LEU A 92 -16.29 1.92 10.50
CA LEU A 92 -14.88 1.59 10.73
C LEU A 92 -14.03 2.85 10.54
N PRO A 93 -13.03 3.09 11.41
CA PRO A 93 -12.16 4.25 11.29
C PRO A 93 -11.36 4.20 9.99
N VAL A 94 -11.53 5.18 9.11
CA VAL A 94 -10.70 5.39 7.90
C VAL A 94 -9.58 6.35 8.28
N ASP A 95 -8.34 5.91 8.14
CA ASP A 95 -7.17 6.74 8.43
C ASP A 95 -6.86 7.66 7.25
N MET A 96 -6.88 7.12 6.01
CA MET A 96 -6.64 7.89 4.80
C MET A 96 -7.13 7.14 3.56
N VAL A 97 -7.37 7.89 2.48
CA VAL A 97 -7.59 7.37 1.13
C VAL A 97 -6.62 8.08 0.20
N VAL A 98 -5.81 7.33 -0.53
CA VAL A 98 -4.62 7.85 -1.21
C VAL A 98 -4.49 7.31 -2.62
N ASN A 99 -4.09 8.19 -3.54
CA ASN A 99 -3.60 7.84 -4.86
C ASN A 99 -2.06 7.77 -4.80
N HIS A 100 -1.51 6.58 -5.00
CA HIS A 100 -0.08 6.31 -5.08
C HIS A 100 0.47 6.39 -6.52
N GLY A 101 -0.36 6.80 -7.49
CA GLY A 101 -0.02 6.77 -8.91
C GLY A 101 -0.15 5.36 -9.50
N ASN A 102 0.59 4.39 -9.01
CA ASN A 102 0.50 2.98 -9.41
C ASN A 102 -0.67 2.22 -8.76
N ALA A 103 -1.25 2.75 -7.67
CA ALA A 103 -2.39 2.19 -6.97
C ALA A 103 -3.26 3.28 -6.33
N ILE A 104 -4.52 2.97 -6.05
CA ILE A 104 -5.38 3.75 -5.15
C ILE A 104 -5.69 2.86 -3.96
N GLY A 105 -5.41 3.35 -2.74
CA GLY A 105 -5.59 2.63 -1.49
C GLY A 105 -6.52 3.33 -0.50
N CYS A 106 -7.27 2.53 0.26
CA CYS A 106 -8.06 2.95 1.42
C CYS A 106 -7.49 2.27 2.67
N TYR A 107 -7.03 3.07 3.62
CA TYR A 107 -6.45 2.63 4.89
C TYR A 107 -7.47 2.80 6.00
N PHE A 108 -7.71 1.74 6.75
CA PHE A 108 -8.70 1.71 7.82
C PHE A 108 -8.25 0.79 8.96
N ARG A 109 -9.06 0.70 10.01
CA ARG A 109 -8.72 -0.11 11.19
C ARG A 109 -9.63 -1.32 11.32
N ASP A 110 -9.02 -2.47 11.64
CA ASP A 110 -9.74 -3.65 12.08
C ASP A 110 -10.26 -3.47 13.53
N PRO A 111 -11.04 -4.43 14.07
CA PRO A 111 -11.58 -4.34 15.44
C PRO A 111 -10.52 -4.20 16.54
N GLU A 112 -9.29 -4.68 16.32
CA GLU A 112 -8.17 -4.54 17.25
C GLU A 112 -7.23 -3.36 16.92
N LYS A 113 -7.65 -2.51 15.96
CA LYS A 113 -6.95 -1.30 15.53
C LYS A 113 -5.65 -1.53 14.74
N ASN A 114 -5.44 -2.73 14.16
CA ASN A 114 -4.39 -2.93 13.19
C ASN A 114 -4.69 -2.15 11.92
N VAL A 115 -3.64 -1.64 11.27
CA VAL A 115 -3.79 -0.96 9.97
C VAL A 115 -4.05 -2.01 8.90
N VAL A 116 -5.15 -1.85 8.19
CA VAL A 116 -5.52 -2.63 7.01
C VAL A 116 -5.64 -1.70 5.83
N GLU A 117 -5.11 -2.10 4.69
CA GLU A 117 -5.31 -1.43 3.42
C GLU A 117 -6.07 -2.36 2.46
N VAL A 118 -7.02 -1.80 1.71
CA VAL A 118 -7.50 -2.39 0.48
C VAL A 118 -7.14 -1.47 -0.68
N TYR A 119 -6.57 -2.01 -1.76
CA TYR A 119 -6.10 -1.18 -2.86
C TYR A 119 -6.34 -1.83 -4.24
N TRP A 120 -6.42 -0.97 -5.24
CA TRP A 120 -6.54 -1.33 -6.64
C TRP A 120 -5.36 -0.78 -7.44
N HIS A 121 -4.74 -1.62 -8.28
CA HIS A 121 -3.67 -1.21 -9.20
C HIS A 121 -4.21 -0.40 -10.36
N THR A 122 -3.65 0.78 -10.60
CA THR A 122 -4.01 1.66 -11.72
C THR A 122 -3.45 1.16 -13.05
N GLY A 123 -2.47 0.26 -13.02
CA GLY A 123 -1.72 -0.19 -14.18
C GLY A 123 -0.66 0.82 -14.67
N LYS A 124 -0.46 1.93 -13.95
CA LYS A 124 0.61 2.89 -14.24
C LYS A 124 1.90 2.52 -13.50
N ASP A 125 3.01 2.72 -14.15
CA ASP A 125 4.32 2.76 -13.53
C ASP A 125 4.56 4.20 -13.05
N TRP A 126 4.60 4.38 -11.72
CA TRP A 126 4.72 5.70 -11.10
C TRP A 126 5.77 5.68 -9.98
N PRO A 127 6.70 6.66 -9.96
CA PRO A 127 7.77 6.70 -8.96
C PRO A 127 7.25 6.69 -7.53
N GLN A 128 7.89 5.92 -6.67
CA GLN A 128 7.55 5.80 -5.25
C GLN A 128 8.69 6.35 -4.36
N PRO A 129 8.38 6.90 -3.16
CA PRO A 129 7.04 7.04 -2.56
C PRO A 129 6.24 8.23 -3.15
N TYR A 130 4.96 8.01 -3.47
CA TYR A 130 4.02 9.04 -3.89
C TYR A 130 2.69 8.82 -3.18
N ALA A 131 2.04 9.90 -2.71
CA ALA A 131 0.78 9.81 -1.98
C ALA A 131 0.02 11.15 -2.05
N ASP A 132 -1.03 11.20 -2.88
CA ASP A 132 -1.95 12.32 -2.94
C ASP A 132 -3.32 11.92 -2.40
N PRO A 133 -3.98 12.73 -1.53
CA PRO A 133 -5.33 12.46 -1.08
C PRO A 133 -6.31 12.33 -2.25
N ILE A 134 -7.20 11.35 -2.18
CA ILE A 134 -8.26 11.13 -3.18
C ILE A 134 -9.57 10.77 -2.50
N ASP A 135 -10.70 11.13 -3.11
CA ASP A 135 -12.04 10.89 -2.57
C ASP A 135 -12.75 9.77 -3.33
N LEU A 136 -12.83 8.57 -2.72
CA LEU A 136 -13.49 7.40 -3.31
C LEU A 136 -15.03 7.50 -3.38
N SER A 137 -15.65 8.55 -2.80
CA SER A 137 -17.07 8.81 -2.99
C SER A 137 -17.42 9.36 -4.39
N LYS A 138 -16.42 9.88 -5.11
CA LYS A 138 -16.56 10.35 -6.49
C LYS A 138 -16.95 9.21 -7.45
N SER A 139 -17.44 9.58 -8.62
CA SER A 139 -17.75 8.61 -9.68
C SER A 139 -16.47 7.88 -10.17
N GLU A 140 -16.63 6.71 -10.71
CA GLU A 140 -15.51 5.95 -11.29
C GLU A 140 -14.85 6.73 -12.43
N GLU A 141 -15.64 7.42 -13.26
CA GLU A 141 -15.15 8.26 -14.36
C GLU A 141 -14.25 9.40 -13.85
N GLU A 142 -14.66 10.10 -12.79
CA GLU A 142 -13.86 11.17 -12.17
C GLU A 142 -12.53 10.63 -11.62
N LEU A 143 -12.56 9.48 -10.94
CA LEU A 143 -11.37 8.84 -10.38
C LEU A 143 -10.41 8.38 -11.48
N LEU A 144 -10.93 7.76 -12.54
CA LEU A 144 -10.12 7.38 -13.70
C LEU A 144 -9.54 8.61 -14.41
N GLY A 145 -10.29 9.73 -14.47
CA GLY A 145 -9.80 11.01 -14.97
C GLY A 145 -8.61 11.55 -14.18
N ILE A 146 -8.66 11.46 -12.83
CA ILE A 146 -7.54 11.84 -11.96
C ILE A 146 -6.31 10.97 -12.23
N VAL A 147 -6.50 9.65 -12.33
CA VAL A 147 -5.41 8.71 -12.66
C VAL A 147 -4.83 8.98 -14.04
N ALA A 148 -5.67 9.29 -15.02
CA ALA A 148 -5.22 9.57 -16.38
C ALA A 148 -4.39 10.87 -16.49
N ALA A 149 -4.61 11.83 -15.59
CA ALA A 149 -3.93 13.13 -15.56
C ALA A 149 -2.51 13.08 -14.94
N LEU A 150 -2.12 11.96 -14.32
CA LEU A 150 -0.76 11.68 -13.88
C LEU A 150 0.09 11.27 -15.10
#